data_ee5a258de45ba547ce2dd991d5ae072f
#
_entry.id   ee5a258de45ba547ce2dd991d5ae072f
#
_cell.length_a   1.000
_cell.length_b   1.000
_cell.length_c   1.000
_cell.angle_alpha   90.00
_cell.angle_beta   90.00
_cell.angle_gamma   90.00
#
_symmetry.space_group_name_H-M   'P 1'
#
loop_
_entity.id
_entity.type
_entity.pdbx_description
1 polymer ?
#
loop_
_entity_poly.entity_id
_entity_poly.type
_entity_poly.pdbx_seq_one_letter_code
_entity_poly.pdbx_strand_id
1 'polypeptide(L)'
;MQSRNGTRGVRMNDFLKDIIKTTGNEYASLVADGVEAGDVDNFIDTGSYVFNALLSGSIHGGLPANKITALAGESATGKTFFLMGIVKNFLDANPKSGVIYFESESAITKQMVIDRGIDPDRMVIVPVTTV
;
A
#
# COMPACT_ATOMS: atom_id res chain seq x y z
N MET A 1 -23.05 -34.20 30.88
CA MET A 1 -21.73 -34.22 30.20
C MET A 1 -21.35 -32.77 29.89
N GLN A 2 -20.70 -32.09 30.82
CA GLN A 2 -20.44 -30.64 30.78
C GLN A 2 -19.06 -30.35 30.16
N SER A 3 -19.03 -29.38 29.24
CA SER A 3 -17.89 -29.05 28.38
C SER A 3 -16.67 -28.55 29.14
N ARG A 4 -15.55 -29.30 29.02
CA ARG A 4 -14.22 -28.92 29.53
C ARG A 4 -13.44 -27.99 28.57
N ASN A 5 -14.09 -27.31 27.62
CA ASN A 5 -13.42 -26.53 26.56
C ASN A 5 -13.16 -25.05 26.89
N GLY A 6 -13.71 -24.47 27.96
CA GLY A 6 -13.58 -23.06 28.26
C GLY A 6 -12.23 -22.61 28.85
N THR A 7 -11.58 -23.51 29.62
CA THR A 7 -10.39 -23.13 30.42
C THR A 7 -9.05 -23.26 29.68
N ARG A 8 -8.96 -24.06 28.61
CA ARG A 8 -7.71 -24.23 27.86
C ARG A 8 -7.44 -23.03 26.93
N GLY A 9 -8.47 -22.46 26.30
CA GLY A 9 -8.32 -21.30 25.40
C GLY A 9 -7.86 -20.04 26.13
N VAL A 10 -8.39 -19.79 27.33
CA VAL A 10 -8.03 -18.61 28.14
C VAL A 10 -6.56 -18.68 28.59
N ARG A 11 -6.08 -19.82 29.04
CA ARG A 11 -4.68 -20.00 29.49
C ARG A 11 -3.67 -19.88 28.36
N MET A 12 -4.02 -20.36 27.15
CA MET A 12 -3.14 -20.25 25.98
C MET A 12 -3.00 -18.80 25.54
N ASN A 13 -4.11 -18.04 25.54
CA ASN A 13 -4.09 -16.62 25.19
C ASN A 13 -3.25 -15.78 26.17
N ASP A 14 -3.34 -16.06 27.48
CA ASP A 14 -2.55 -15.36 28.48
C ASP A 14 -1.05 -15.64 28.32
N PHE A 15 -0.67 -16.88 28.07
CA PHE A 15 0.71 -17.28 27.80
C PHE A 15 1.28 -16.56 26.57
N LEU A 16 0.53 -16.50 25.47
CA LEU A 16 0.97 -15.82 24.26
C LEU A 16 1.10 -14.30 24.46
N LYS A 17 0.21 -13.69 25.24
CA LYS A 17 0.31 -12.27 25.61
C LYS A 17 1.55 -11.98 26.46
N ASP A 18 1.91 -12.87 27.36
CA ASP A 18 3.13 -12.73 28.15
C ASP A 18 4.39 -12.86 27.29
N ILE A 19 4.39 -13.75 26.30
CA ILE A 19 5.47 -13.82 25.30
C ILE A 19 5.60 -12.50 24.54
N ILE A 20 4.50 -11.94 24.02
CA ILE A 20 4.51 -10.66 23.30
C ILE A 20 5.13 -9.56 24.16
N LYS A 21 4.74 -9.44 25.43
CA LYS A 21 5.34 -8.47 26.36
C LYS A 21 6.82 -8.70 26.58
N THR A 22 7.24 -9.97 26.67
CA THR A 22 8.64 -10.33 26.94
C THR A 22 9.54 -10.06 25.74
N THR A 23 9.02 -10.09 24.50
CA THR A 23 9.80 -9.79 23.29
C THR A 23 10.29 -8.34 23.25
N GLY A 24 9.59 -7.41 23.91
CA GLY A 24 9.85 -5.98 23.85
C GLY A 24 9.68 -5.37 22.45
N ASN A 25 9.07 -6.12 21.54
CA ASN A 25 8.81 -5.68 20.17
C ASN A 25 7.39 -5.09 20.09
N GLU A 26 7.28 -3.80 19.81
CA GLU A 26 6.01 -3.08 19.69
C GLU A 26 5.09 -3.59 18.56
N TYR A 27 5.69 -4.26 17.55
CA TYR A 27 4.95 -4.85 16.42
C TYR A 27 4.53 -6.32 16.66
N ALA A 28 4.89 -6.90 17.80
CA ALA A 28 4.48 -8.27 18.13
C ALA A 28 3.00 -8.29 18.52
N SER A 29 2.19 -9.07 17.81
CA SER A 29 0.75 -9.21 18.04
C SER A 29 0.30 -10.66 17.96
N LEU A 30 -0.87 -10.95 18.50
CA LEU A 30 -1.56 -12.21 18.20
C LEU A 30 -2.14 -12.12 16.78
N VAL A 31 -1.98 -13.16 15.99
CA VAL A 31 -2.54 -13.21 14.62
C VAL A 31 -4.05 -12.98 14.62
N ALA A 32 -4.75 -13.39 15.68
CA ALA A 32 -6.19 -13.14 15.85
C ALA A 32 -6.54 -11.65 16.01
N ASP A 33 -5.60 -10.82 16.45
CA ASP A 33 -5.78 -9.37 16.62
C ASP A 33 -5.36 -8.58 15.35
N GLY A 34 -4.95 -9.30 14.30
CA GLY A 34 -4.42 -8.73 13.05
C GLY A 34 -2.89 -8.68 13.03
N VAL A 35 -2.33 -8.61 11.83
CA VAL A 35 -0.89 -8.48 11.60
C VAL A 35 -0.65 -7.18 10.83
N GLU A 36 -0.29 -6.10 11.53
CA GLU A 36 -0.19 -4.74 10.99
C GLU A 36 0.65 -4.66 9.70
N ALA A 37 1.78 -5.36 9.66
CA ALA A 37 2.63 -5.40 8.47
C ALA A 37 2.12 -6.34 7.36
N GLY A 38 1.27 -7.31 7.70
CA GLY A 38 0.76 -8.35 6.79
C GLY A 38 -0.60 -8.03 6.19
N ASP A 39 -1.49 -7.48 6.99
CA ASP A 39 -2.85 -7.19 6.61
C ASP A 39 -2.94 -5.97 5.70
N VAL A 40 -3.89 -5.97 4.79
CA VAL A 40 -4.14 -4.85 3.87
C VAL A 40 -5.50 -4.25 4.20
N ASP A 41 -5.49 -3.10 4.84
CA ASP A 41 -6.71 -2.41 5.27
C ASP A 41 -7.22 -1.42 4.22
N ASN A 42 -6.32 -0.90 3.37
CA ASN A 42 -6.63 0.12 2.39
C ASN A 42 -6.05 -0.21 1.02
N PHE A 43 -6.78 0.17 -0.02
CA PHE A 43 -6.37 0.04 -1.41
C PHE A 43 -6.38 1.40 -2.10
N ILE A 44 -5.46 1.57 -3.05
CA ILE A 44 -5.36 2.74 -3.91
C ILE A 44 -5.97 2.37 -5.25
N ASP A 45 -7.03 3.08 -5.65
CA ASP A 45 -7.67 2.89 -6.94
C ASP A 45 -6.68 3.16 -8.08
N THR A 46 -6.54 2.20 -8.98
CA THR A 46 -5.67 2.34 -10.16
C THR A 46 -6.30 3.17 -11.28
N GLY A 47 -7.59 3.48 -11.19
CA GLY A 47 -8.38 4.07 -12.28
C GLY A 47 -8.85 3.05 -13.33
N SER A 48 -8.58 1.78 -13.14
CA SER A 48 -9.02 0.69 -14.01
C SER A 48 -9.67 -0.43 -13.22
N TYR A 49 -10.94 -0.69 -13.45
CA TYR A 49 -11.68 -1.77 -12.80
C TYR A 49 -11.02 -3.13 -13.02
N VAL A 50 -10.47 -3.36 -14.21
CA VAL A 50 -9.77 -4.63 -14.52
C VAL A 50 -8.51 -4.78 -13.68
N PHE A 51 -7.67 -3.75 -13.59
CA PHE A 51 -6.47 -3.79 -12.76
C PHE A 51 -6.81 -3.86 -11.27
N ASN A 52 -7.82 -3.14 -10.82
CA ASN A 52 -8.30 -3.24 -9.43
C ASN A 52 -8.68 -4.69 -9.10
N ALA A 53 -9.48 -5.33 -9.95
CA ALA A 53 -9.89 -6.71 -9.74
C ALA A 53 -8.72 -7.69 -9.76
N LEU A 54 -7.75 -7.51 -10.66
CA LEU A 54 -6.55 -8.36 -10.75
C LEU A 54 -5.65 -8.24 -9.51
N LEU A 55 -5.53 -7.04 -8.94
CA LEU A 55 -4.62 -6.77 -7.83
C LEU A 55 -5.24 -7.09 -6.46
N SER A 56 -6.53 -6.89 -6.29
CA SER A 56 -7.20 -7.00 -4.99
C SER A 56 -8.38 -7.96 -4.94
N GLY A 57 -8.77 -8.55 -6.08
CA GLY A 57 -9.98 -9.37 -6.19
C GLY A 57 -11.29 -8.57 -6.22
N SER A 58 -11.22 -7.24 -6.23
CA SER A 58 -12.39 -6.34 -6.25
C SER A 58 -12.21 -5.21 -7.25
N ILE A 59 -13.24 -4.92 -8.05
CA ILE A 59 -13.24 -3.77 -8.97
C ILE A 59 -13.13 -2.42 -8.26
N HIS A 60 -13.45 -2.38 -6.97
CA HIS A 60 -13.35 -1.20 -6.10
C HIS A 60 -12.10 -1.21 -5.20
N GLY A 61 -11.19 -2.17 -5.39
CA GLY A 61 -9.92 -2.25 -4.69
C GLY A 61 -8.81 -1.49 -5.42
N GLY A 62 -7.71 -2.18 -5.68
CA GLY A 62 -6.54 -1.62 -6.38
C GLY A 62 -5.22 -2.04 -5.77
N LEU A 63 -4.27 -1.10 -5.72
CA LEU A 63 -2.97 -1.35 -5.08
C LEU A 63 -3.10 -1.39 -3.56
N PRO A 64 -2.52 -2.39 -2.89
CA PRO A 64 -2.44 -2.41 -1.43
C PRO A 64 -1.58 -1.25 -0.92
N ALA A 65 -2.12 -0.42 -0.01
CA ALA A 65 -1.50 0.83 0.41
C ALA A 65 -0.21 0.64 1.24
N ASN A 66 -0.08 -0.49 1.92
CA ASN A 66 1.06 -0.79 2.79
C ASN A 66 2.03 -1.83 2.20
N LYS A 67 2.06 -1.98 0.89
CA LYS A 67 2.91 -2.95 0.18
C LYS A 67 3.78 -2.28 -0.88
N ILE A 68 4.85 -2.96 -1.25
CA ILE A 68 5.66 -2.61 -2.43
C ILE A 68 5.07 -3.35 -3.62
N THR A 69 4.67 -2.59 -4.64
CA THR A 69 4.15 -3.15 -5.89
C THR A 69 5.12 -2.84 -7.02
N ALA A 70 5.46 -3.84 -7.84
CA ALA A 70 6.29 -3.67 -9.03
C ALA A 70 5.42 -3.69 -10.30
N LEU A 71 5.64 -2.72 -11.18
CA LEU A 71 5.04 -2.65 -12.51
C LEU A 71 6.13 -2.92 -13.56
N ALA A 72 6.09 -4.08 -14.19
CA ALA A 72 7.05 -4.50 -15.20
C ALA A 72 6.42 -4.53 -16.60
N GLY A 73 7.21 -4.22 -17.61
CA GLY A 73 6.82 -4.24 -19.01
C GLY A 73 7.92 -3.64 -19.88
N GLU A 74 7.85 -3.86 -21.18
CA GLU A 74 8.78 -3.29 -22.16
C GLU A 74 8.76 -1.75 -22.14
N SER A 75 9.79 -1.14 -22.72
CA SER A 75 9.82 0.32 -22.88
C SER A 75 8.65 0.78 -23.75
N ALA A 76 8.16 1.99 -23.50
CA ALA A 76 7.05 2.62 -24.23
C ALA A 76 5.70 1.89 -24.14
N THR A 77 5.49 0.99 -23.19
CA THR A 77 4.19 0.29 -22.99
C THR A 77 3.19 1.09 -22.14
N GLY A 78 3.54 2.29 -21.71
CA GLY A 78 2.65 3.16 -20.93
C GLY A 78 2.74 3.00 -19.43
N LYS A 79 3.80 2.36 -18.88
CA LYS A 79 3.98 2.18 -17.43
C LYS A 79 3.91 3.50 -16.66
N THR A 80 4.68 4.51 -17.10
CA THR A 80 4.68 5.84 -16.48
C THR A 80 3.31 6.51 -16.58
N PHE A 81 2.64 6.35 -17.71
CA PHE A 81 1.29 6.87 -17.91
C PHE A 81 0.31 6.28 -16.91
N PHE A 82 0.35 4.97 -16.71
CA PHE A 82 -0.49 4.26 -15.77
C PHE A 82 -0.17 4.64 -14.32
N LEU A 83 1.13 4.73 -13.98
CA LEU A 83 1.57 5.14 -12.65
C LEU A 83 1.09 6.55 -12.29
N MET A 84 1.16 7.50 -13.22
CA MET A 84 0.66 8.86 -12.99
C MET A 84 -0.86 8.91 -12.78
N GLY A 85 -1.61 8.00 -13.39
CA GLY A 85 -3.04 7.83 -13.10
C GLY A 85 -3.29 7.37 -11.66
N ILE A 86 -2.50 6.42 -11.17
CA ILE A 86 -2.56 5.96 -9.78
C ILE A 86 -2.20 7.08 -8.81
N VAL A 87 -1.13 7.85 -9.11
CA VAL A 87 -0.71 9.02 -8.31
C VAL A 87 -1.86 10.03 -8.19
N LYS A 88 -2.53 10.34 -9.32
CA LYS A 88 -3.69 11.23 -9.31
C LYS A 88 -4.80 10.72 -8.40
N ASN A 89 -5.21 9.46 -8.57
CA ASN A 89 -6.29 8.87 -7.76
C ASN A 89 -5.94 8.84 -6.27
N PHE A 90 -4.69 8.54 -5.94
CA PHE A 90 -4.20 8.58 -4.56
C PHE A 90 -4.31 10.00 -3.95
N LEU A 91 -3.85 11.00 -4.69
CA LEU A 91 -3.89 12.39 -4.21
C LEU A 91 -5.32 12.93 -4.10
N ASP A 92 -6.21 12.55 -5.01
CA ASP A 92 -7.62 12.95 -4.96
C ASP A 92 -8.32 12.34 -3.74
N ALA A 93 -8.05 11.07 -3.45
CA ALA A 93 -8.62 10.37 -2.29
C ALA A 93 -8.02 10.82 -0.95
N ASN A 94 -6.81 11.40 -0.96
CA ASN A 94 -6.06 11.77 0.24
C ASN A 94 -5.62 13.26 0.20
N PRO A 95 -6.50 14.22 0.50
CA PRO A 95 -6.23 15.66 0.32
C PRO A 95 -5.02 16.20 1.09
N LYS A 96 -4.62 15.54 2.18
CA LYS A 96 -3.48 15.95 3.03
C LYS A 96 -2.18 15.22 2.71
N SER A 97 -2.17 14.31 1.74
CA SER A 97 -1.01 13.52 1.37
C SER A 97 -0.22 14.15 0.23
N GLY A 98 1.03 13.73 0.08
CA GLY A 98 1.91 14.06 -1.03
C GLY A 98 2.56 12.80 -1.60
N VAL A 99 3.23 12.95 -2.73
CA VAL A 99 3.94 11.88 -3.42
C VAL A 99 5.39 12.28 -3.64
N ILE A 100 6.31 11.36 -3.34
CA ILE A 100 7.73 11.46 -3.71
C ILE A 100 7.97 10.52 -4.88
N TYR A 101 8.42 11.08 -5.99
CA TYR A 101 8.68 10.34 -7.23
C TYR A 101 10.17 10.34 -7.52
N PHE A 102 10.80 9.18 -7.45
CA PHE A 102 12.20 9.00 -7.84
C PHE A 102 12.30 8.72 -9.34
N GLU A 103 13.06 9.51 -10.08
CA GLU A 103 13.09 9.51 -11.53
C GLU A 103 14.52 9.36 -12.05
N SER A 104 14.75 8.36 -12.90
CA SER A 104 16.05 8.06 -13.47
C SER A 104 16.20 8.39 -14.96
N GLU A 105 15.08 8.63 -15.65
CA GLU A 105 15.06 8.82 -17.12
C GLU A 105 14.85 10.29 -17.54
N SER A 106 14.54 11.17 -16.60
CA SER A 106 14.19 12.59 -16.84
C SER A 106 13.03 12.76 -17.82
N ALA A 107 12.06 11.83 -17.79
CA ALA A 107 10.96 11.76 -18.72
C ALA A 107 9.72 12.58 -18.28
N ILE A 108 9.63 12.94 -16.97
CA ILE A 108 8.48 13.63 -16.40
C ILE A 108 8.72 15.13 -16.38
N THR A 109 7.78 15.88 -16.94
CA THR A 109 7.79 17.34 -16.93
C THR A 109 6.67 17.91 -16.07
N LYS A 110 6.84 19.16 -15.58
CA LYS A 110 5.79 19.88 -14.85
C LYS A 110 4.48 19.92 -15.63
N GLN A 111 4.58 20.16 -16.95
CA GLN A 111 3.39 20.23 -17.82
C GLN A 111 2.63 18.91 -17.87
N MET A 112 3.35 17.77 -17.96
CA MET A 112 2.71 16.46 -17.92
C MET A 112 1.96 16.19 -16.60
N VAL A 113 2.48 16.67 -15.50
CA VAL A 113 1.82 16.55 -14.17
C VAL A 113 0.53 17.36 -14.16
N ILE A 114 0.59 18.62 -14.61
CA ILE A 114 -0.56 19.53 -14.69
C ILE A 114 -1.62 19.01 -15.65
N ASP A 115 -1.24 18.58 -16.84
CA ASP A 115 -2.16 18.06 -17.87
C ASP A 115 -2.93 16.82 -17.41
N ARG A 116 -2.37 16.12 -16.43
CA ARG A 116 -3.01 14.98 -15.76
C ARG A 116 -3.94 15.37 -14.61
N GLY A 117 -4.05 16.66 -14.32
CA GLY A 117 -4.83 17.15 -13.19
C GLY A 117 -4.23 16.79 -11.83
N ILE A 118 -2.91 16.58 -11.77
CA ILE A 118 -2.17 16.38 -10.52
C ILE A 118 -1.72 17.76 -10.04
N ASP A 119 -1.96 18.04 -8.76
CA ASP A 119 -1.47 19.26 -8.11
C ASP A 119 0.06 19.20 -7.98
N PRO A 120 0.81 20.09 -8.68
CA PRO A 120 2.27 20.07 -8.66
C PRO A 120 2.86 20.40 -7.29
N ASP A 121 2.13 21.08 -6.40
CA ASP A 121 2.60 21.42 -5.06
C ASP A 121 2.52 20.22 -4.09
N ARG A 122 1.93 19.12 -4.53
CA ARG A 122 1.78 17.89 -3.76
C ARG A 122 2.64 16.74 -4.28
N MET A 123 3.51 17.01 -5.25
CA MET A 123 4.40 16.01 -5.84
C MET A 123 5.84 16.51 -5.87
N VAL A 124 6.74 15.76 -5.25
CA VAL A 124 8.19 16.01 -5.31
C VAL A 124 8.83 15.04 -6.28
N ILE A 125 9.58 15.54 -7.25
CA ILE A 125 10.39 14.74 -8.16
C ILE A 125 11.84 14.77 -7.69
N VAL A 126 12.41 13.61 -7.45
CA VAL A 126 13.81 13.41 -7.04
C VAL A 126 14.56 12.74 -8.19
N PRO A 127 15.39 13.47 -8.95
CA PRO A 127 16.25 12.86 -9.93
C PRO A 127 17.25 11.90 -9.25
N VAL A 128 17.32 10.66 -9.70
CA VAL A 128 18.28 9.68 -9.23
C VAL A 128 19.22 9.32 -10.37
N THR A 129 20.51 9.51 -10.14
CA THR A 129 21.55 9.07 -11.05
C THR A 129 22.12 7.77 -10.53
N THR A 130 22.34 6.80 -11.41
CA THR A 130 23.10 5.59 -11.08
C THR A 130 24.50 6.00 -10.64
N VAL A 131 24.89 5.51 -9.48
CA VAL A 131 26.28 5.59 -9.01
C VAL A 131 27.10 4.51 -9.69
#